data_2e3811709555d5eff86054876aa331fc
#
_entry.id   2e3811709555d5eff86054876aa331fc
#
_cell.length_a   1.000
_cell.length_b   1.000
_cell.length_c   1.000
_cell.angle_alpha   90.00
_cell.angle_beta   90.00
_cell.angle_gamma   90.00
#
_symmetry.space_group_name_H-M   'P 1'
#
loop_
_entity.id
_entity.type
_entity.pdbx_description
1 polymer ?
#
loop_
_entity_poly.entity_id
_entity_poly.type
_entity_poly.pdbx_seq_one_letter_code
_entity_poly.pdbx_strand_id
1 'polypeptide(L)'
;IPDEMMQRLLADSIRFASFRFPYVVDSVMVNSPAAQAGIQPGDSIIALNGTPISFSDFKQAMAERKKNAATLLKDSIDPRFITLAYVRGGVTDTLSMRVDSAYLMGVTACLVTDRLLPMVKKQYAFLESFPAGVSLGVKTLKGYVGNMKYLFSKEGAKQLGGFGTIGSIFPATWDWHQFWYMTA
;
A
#
# COMPACT_ATOMS: atom_id res chain seq x y z
N ILE A 1 2.80 17.78 13.81
CA ILE A 1 3.32 16.70 14.66
C ILE A 1 4.55 17.25 15.33
N PRO A 2 4.70 17.15 16.68
CA PRO A 2 5.91 17.58 17.38
C PRO A 2 7.15 16.85 16.84
N ASP A 3 8.27 17.58 16.73
CA ASP A 3 9.53 17.05 16.18
C ASP A 3 10.01 15.80 16.95
N GLU A 4 9.85 15.76 18.27
CA GLU A 4 10.22 14.61 19.11
C GLU A 4 9.42 13.34 18.79
N MET A 5 8.14 13.49 18.49
CA MET A 5 7.29 12.35 18.11
C MET A 5 7.70 11.80 16.75
N MET A 6 8.06 12.67 15.79
CA MET A 6 8.57 12.25 14.49
C MET A 6 9.89 11.49 14.63
N GLN A 7 10.80 11.95 15.49
CA GLN A 7 12.07 11.27 15.75
C GLN A 7 11.86 9.88 16.36
N ARG A 8 10.94 9.73 17.32
CA ARG A 8 10.58 8.41 17.89
C ARG A 8 10.00 7.47 16.86
N LEU A 9 9.08 7.95 16.01
CA LEU A 9 8.49 7.14 14.95
C LEU A 9 9.54 6.65 13.94
N LEU A 10 10.52 7.49 13.61
CA LEU A 10 11.64 7.13 12.75
C LEU A 10 12.59 6.12 13.41
N ALA A 11 12.89 6.31 14.71
CA ALA A 11 13.77 5.42 15.47
C ALA A 11 13.17 4.01 15.62
N ASP A 12 11.87 3.92 15.90
CA ASP A 12 11.18 2.65 16.14
C ASP A 12 10.66 1.99 14.86
N SER A 13 10.87 2.63 13.68
CA SER A 13 10.33 2.19 12.39
C SER A 13 8.82 1.94 12.40
N ILE A 14 8.09 2.62 13.30
CA ILE A 14 6.65 2.47 13.47
C ILE A 14 5.93 3.27 12.39
N ARG A 15 5.05 2.62 11.66
CA ARG A 15 4.11 3.31 10.76
C ARG A 15 3.03 3.98 11.58
N PHE A 16 3.15 5.30 11.80
CA PHE A 16 2.16 6.10 12.50
C PHE A 16 0.79 6.13 11.79
N ALA A 17 0.81 6.13 10.47
CA ALA A 17 -0.40 6.10 9.67
C ALA A 17 -0.14 5.31 8.38
N SER A 18 -1.09 4.49 7.99
CA SER A 18 -1.13 3.87 6.68
C SER A 18 -2.38 4.30 5.93
N PHE A 19 -2.27 4.49 4.63
CA PHE A 19 -3.46 4.72 3.81
C PHE A 19 -4.32 3.46 3.84
N ARG A 20 -5.57 3.61 4.28
CA ARG A 20 -6.58 2.55 4.22
C ARG A 20 -7.34 2.68 2.92
N PHE A 21 -6.86 1.98 1.90
CA PHE A 21 -7.61 1.88 0.65
C PHE A 21 -8.73 0.85 0.79
N PRO A 22 -9.95 1.17 0.31
CA PRO A 22 -11.00 0.19 0.19
C PRO A 22 -10.54 -1.01 -0.64
N TYR A 23 -10.92 -2.21 -0.24
CA TYR A 23 -10.62 -3.40 -1.04
C TYR A 23 -11.73 -3.64 -2.07
N VAL A 24 -11.69 -2.91 -3.16
CA VAL A 24 -12.61 -3.07 -4.28
C VAL A 24 -12.03 -4.05 -5.29
N VAL A 25 -12.83 -5.03 -5.69
CA VAL A 25 -12.46 -6.03 -6.71
C VAL A 25 -12.54 -5.39 -8.10
N ASP A 26 -11.43 -5.38 -8.83
CA ASP A 26 -11.38 -4.92 -10.23
C ASP A 26 -11.69 -6.04 -11.21
N SER A 27 -11.07 -7.20 -11.00
CA SER A 27 -11.31 -8.39 -11.82
C SER A 27 -11.18 -9.68 -11.00
N VAL A 28 -11.82 -10.73 -11.49
CA VAL A 28 -11.81 -12.06 -10.88
C VAL A 28 -11.24 -13.06 -11.89
N MET A 29 -10.23 -13.81 -11.46
CA MET A 29 -9.59 -14.83 -12.30
C MET A 29 -10.53 -16.01 -12.54
N VAL A 30 -10.59 -16.49 -13.75
CA VAL A 30 -11.40 -17.66 -14.14
C VAL A 30 -10.91 -18.89 -13.34
N ASN A 31 -11.85 -19.71 -12.88
CA ASN A 31 -11.60 -20.92 -12.07
C ASN A 31 -10.91 -20.66 -10.72
N SER A 32 -10.87 -19.41 -10.26
CA SER A 32 -10.34 -19.05 -8.92
C SER A 32 -11.33 -19.38 -7.81
N PRO A 33 -10.85 -19.49 -6.55
CA PRO A 33 -11.72 -19.60 -5.38
C PRO A 33 -12.77 -18.49 -5.30
N ALA A 34 -12.40 -17.25 -5.64
CA ALA A 34 -13.31 -16.13 -5.66
C ALA A 34 -14.41 -16.25 -6.72
N ALA A 35 -14.06 -16.75 -7.92
CA ALA A 35 -15.04 -17.01 -8.99
C ALA A 35 -16.05 -18.09 -8.57
N GLN A 36 -15.56 -19.17 -7.94
CA GLN A 36 -16.41 -20.26 -7.45
C GLN A 36 -17.32 -19.83 -6.31
N ALA A 37 -16.87 -18.88 -5.48
CA ALA A 37 -17.65 -18.30 -4.39
C ALA A 37 -18.64 -17.20 -4.84
N GLY A 38 -18.58 -16.78 -6.12
CA GLY A 38 -19.51 -15.80 -6.67
C GLY A 38 -19.11 -14.34 -6.45
N ILE A 39 -17.83 -14.05 -6.14
CA ILE A 39 -17.30 -12.68 -6.12
C ILE A 39 -17.30 -12.12 -7.54
N GLN A 40 -17.65 -10.84 -7.65
CA GLN A 40 -17.77 -10.13 -8.92
C GLN A 40 -16.92 -8.85 -8.94
N PRO A 41 -16.50 -8.38 -10.12
CA PRO A 41 -15.92 -7.05 -10.26
C PRO A 41 -16.85 -5.97 -9.71
N GLY A 42 -16.30 -5.02 -8.95
CA GLY A 42 -17.05 -3.97 -8.26
C GLY A 42 -17.43 -4.30 -6.82
N ASP A 43 -17.30 -5.55 -6.36
CA ASP A 43 -17.52 -5.88 -4.95
C ASP A 43 -16.49 -5.17 -4.06
N SER A 44 -16.96 -4.56 -2.98
CA SER A 44 -16.09 -3.95 -1.98
C SER A 44 -16.01 -4.85 -0.75
N ILE A 45 -14.86 -5.47 -0.54
CA ILE A 45 -14.61 -6.34 0.62
C ILE A 45 -14.36 -5.46 1.83
N ILE A 46 -15.20 -5.60 2.87
CA ILE A 46 -15.20 -4.75 4.05
C ILE A 46 -14.75 -5.44 5.33
N ALA A 47 -14.86 -6.78 5.39
CA ALA A 47 -14.41 -7.53 6.56
C ALA A 47 -13.90 -8.93 6.17
N LEU A 48 -12.97 -9.45 6.97
CA LEU A 48 -12.44 -10.82 6.93
C LEU A 48 -12.66 -11.48 8.29
N ASN A 49 -13.38 -12.60 8.32
CA ASN A 49 -13.73 -13.34 9.54
C ASN A 49 -14.32 -12.42 10.64
N GLY A 50 -15.20 -11.51 10.25
CA GLY A 50 -15.84 -10.57 11.15
C GLY A 50 -14.99 -9.34 11.53
N THR A 51 -13.73 -9.28 11.15
CA THR A 51 -12.85 -8.13 11.42
C THR A 51 -12.85 -7.18 10.22
N PRO A 52 -13.18 -5.88 10.39
CA PRO A 52 -13.11 -4.89 9.33
C PRO A 52 -11.69 -4.76 8.77
N ILE A 53 -11.55 -4.75 7.46
CA ILE A 53 -10.24 -4.74 6.79
C ILE A 53 -10.17 -3.71 5.66
N SER A 54 -8.95 -3.26 5.38
CA SER A 54 -8.56 -2.58 4.15
C SER A 54 -7.80 -3.54 3.23
N PHE A 55 -7.46 -3.10 2.02
CA PHE A 55 -6.64 -3.90 1.11
C PHE A 55 -5.28 -4.31 1.71
N SER A 56 -4.62 -3.39 2.42
CA SER A 56 -3.33 -3.68 3.08
C SER A 56 -3.49 -4.69 4.22
N ASP A 57 -4.55 -4.51 5.03
CA ASP A 57 -4.83 -5.37 6.18
C ASP A 57 -5.15 -6.80 5.71
N PHE A 58 -5.88 -6.94 4.59
CA PHE A 58 -6.18 -8.24 4.00
C PHE A 58 -4.91 -9.01 3.63
N LYS A 59 -3.96 -8.36 2.93
CA LYS A 59 -2.68 -9.00 2.57
C LYS A 59 -1.91 -9.46 3.80
N GLN A 60 -1.86 -8.62 4.83
CA GLN A 60 -1.19 -8.95 6.07
C GLN A 60 -1.88 -10.11 6.79
N ALA A 61 -3.21 -10.08 6.93
CA ALA A 61 -3.98 -11.13 7.58
C ALA A 61 -3.81 -12.48 6.88
N MET A 62 -3.79 -12.52 5.56
CA MET A 62 -3.56 -13.75 4.80
C MET A 62 -2.13 -14.28 4.98
N ALA A 63 -1.13 -13.40 5.03
CA ALA A 63 0.26 -13.78 5.30
C ALA A 63 0.41 -14.35 6.72
N GLU A 64 -0.23 -13.77 7.72
CA GLU A 64 -0.25 -14.26 9.11
C GLU A 64 -0.97 -15.62 9.23
N ARG A 65 -2.11 -15.80 8.55
CA ARG A 65 -2.80 -17.10 8.52
C ARG A 65 -1.93 -18.18 7.89
N LYS A 66 -1.21 -17.88 6.83
CA LYS A 66 -0.25 -18.79 6.20
C LYS A 66 0.88 -19.15 7.17
N LYS A 67 1.43 -18.19 7.89
CA LYS A 67 2.49 -18.39 8.88
C LYS A 67 2.03 -19.26 10.05
N ASN A 68 0.80 -19.05 10.50
CA ASN A 68 0.20 -19.72 11.66
C ASN A 68 -0.61 -20.97 11.27
N ALA A 69 -0.51 -21.45 10.04
CA ALA A 69 -1.32 -22.56 9.54
C ALA A 69 -1.22 -23.84 10.38
N ALA A 70 -0.01 -24.18 10.85
CA ALA A 70 0.20 -25.37 11.69
C ALA A 70 -0.51 -25.27 13.05
N THR A 71 -0.57 -24.09 13.64
CA THR A 71 -1.28 -23.84 14.91
C THR A 71 -2.79 -23.91 14.70
N LEU A 72 -3.31 -23.27 13.66
CA LEU A 72 -4.73 -23.28 13.32
C LEU A 72 -5.25 -24.71 13.06
N LEU A 73 -4.46 -25.54 12.39
CA LEU A 73 -4.81 -26.95 12.17
C LEU A 73 -4.86 -27.77 13.46
N LYS A 74 -4.01 -27.47 14.45
CA LYS A 74 -4.09 -28.11 15.78
C LYS A 74 -5.40 -27.77 16.49
N ASP A 75 -5.89 -26.54 16.29
CA ASP A 75 -7.16 -26.06 16.85
C ASP A 75 -8.38 -26.47 16.00
N SER A 76 -8.19 -27.40 15.04
CA SER A 76 -9.22 -27.87 14.11
C SER A 76 -9.81 -26.78 13.21
N ILE A 77 -9.08 -25.70 12.99
CA ILE A 77 -9.46 -24.60 12.12
C ILE A 77 -8.74 -24.74 10.78
N ASP A 78 -9.48 -24.86 9.67
CA ASP A 78 -8.85 -24.84 8.33
C ASP A 78 -8.29 -23.42 8.06
N PRO A 79 -6.96 -23.25 7.98
CA PRO A 79 -6.34 -21.95 7.79
C PRO A 79 -6.68 -21.33 6.42
N ARG A 80 -7.16 -22.11 5.47
CA ARG A 80 -7.56 -21.64 4.13
C ARG A 80 -9.03 -21.29 4.05
N PHE A 81 -9.84 -21.67 5.04
CA PHE A 81 -11.25 -21.30 5.05
C PHE A 81 -11.42 -19.90 5.63
N ILE A 82 -12.05 -19.03 4.86
CA ILE A 82 -12.28 -17.61 5.23
C ILE A 82 -13.72 -17.21 4.98
N THR A 83 -14.21 -16.30 5.82
CA THR A 83 -15.51 -15.64 5.64
C THR A 83 -15.26 -14.18 5.30
N LEU A 84 -15.86 -13.70 4.22
CA LEU A 84 -15.77 -12.33 3.77
C LEU A 84 -17.12 -11.65 3.91
N ALA A 85 -17.12 -10.41 4.41
CA ALA A 85 -18.24 -9.50 4.22
C ALA A 85 -17.90 -8.53 3.08
N TYR A 86 -18.82 -8.34 2.17
CA TYR A 86 -18.64 -7.47 1.02
C TYR A 86 -19.90 -6.63 0.76
N VAL A 87 -19.74 -5.53 0.05
CA VAL A 87 -20.82 -4.66 -0.41
C VAL A 87 -20.90 -4.74 -1.92
N ARG A 88 -22.10 -5.07 -2.42
CA ARG A 88 -22.45 -5.09 -3.84
C ARG A 88 -23.67 -4.23 -4.07
N GLY A 89 -23.57 -3.20 -4.91
CA GLY A 89 -24.71 -2.32 -5.19
C GLY A 89 -25.31 -1.64 -3.95
N GLY A 90 -24.52 -1.38 -2.91
CA GLY A 90 -24.98 -0.79 -1.65
C GLY A 90 -25.56 -1.79 -0.64
N VAL A 91 -25.67 -3.07 -0.99
CA VAL A 91 -26.14 -4.13 -0.09
C VAL A 91 -24.94 -4.87 0.50
N THR A 92 -24.93 -5.04 1.80
CA THR A 92 -23.91 -5.85 2.49
C THR A 92 -24.35 -7.30 2.54
N ASP A 93 -23.45 -8.19 2.15
CA ASP A 93 -23.65 -9.63 2.20
C ASP A 93 -22.38 -10.33 2.68
N THR A 94 -22.49 -11.62 3.02
CA THR A 94 -21.37 -12.43 3.48
C THR A 94 -21.26 -13.72 2.67
N LEU A 95 -20.03 -14.13 2.42
CA LEU A 95 -19.75 -15.42 1.80
C LEU A 95 -18.58 -16.10 2.48
N SER A 96 -18.56 -17.42 2.43
CA SER A 96 -17.45 -18.21 2.91
C SER A 96 -16.82 -18.97 1.75
N MET A 97 -15.49 -19.00 1.74
CA MET A 97 -14.73 -19.67 0.69
C MET A 97 -13.46 -20.31 1.24
N ARG A 98 -12.91 -21.22 0.46
CA ARG A 98 -11.60 -21.79 0.72
C ARG A 98 -10.61 -21.24 -0.29
N VAL A 99 -9.60 -20.48 0.16
CA VAL A 99 -8.53 -19.96 -0.69
C VAL A 99 -7.60 -21.08 -1.20
N ASP A 100 -6.82 -20.80 -2.21
CA ASP A 100 -5.88 -21.76 -2.78
C ASP A 100 -4.72 -22.13 -1.82
N SER A 101 -3.82 -23.00 -2.26
CA SER A 101 -2.63 -23.40 -1.49
C SER A 101 -1.64 -22.27 -1.24
N ALA A 102 -1.66 -21.22 -2.06
CA ALA A 102 -0.85 -20.03 -1.91
C ALA A 102 -1.51 -18.95 -1.03
N TYR A 103 -2.72 -19.21 -0.51
CA TYR A 103 -3.56 -18.27 0.25
C TYR A 103 -4.05 -17.08 -0.59
N LEU A 104 -4.29 -17.33 -1.88
CA LEU A 104 -4.83 -16.35 -2.80
C LEU A 104 -6.30 -16.64 -3.10
N MET A 105 -7.09 -15.58 -3.27
CA MET A 105 -8.49 -15.68 -3.69
C MET A 105 -8.62 -15.70 -5.21
N GLY A 106 -7.63 -15.18 -5.92
CA GLY A 106 -7.67 -15.03 -7.39
C GLY A 106 -8.50 -13.81 -7.82
N VAL A 107 -8.33 -12.70 -7.12
CA VAL A 107 -8.89 -11.40 -7.50
C VAL A 107 -7.80 -10.36 -7.68
N THR A 108 -8.03 -9.41 -8.57
CA THR A 108 -7.22 -8.19 -8.70
C THR A 108 -7.94 -7.05 -7.98
N ALA A 109 -7.24 -6.36 -7.09
CA ALA A 109 -7.81 -5.19 -6.43
C ALA A 109 -7.74 -3.96 -7.34
N CYS A 110 -8.79 -3.15 -7.30
CA CYS A 110 -8.78 -1.84 -7.94
C CYS A 110 -7.84 -0.91 -7.17
N LEU A 111 -6.72 -0.53 -7.78
CA LEU A 111 -5.76 0.43 -7.21
C LEU A 111 -5.84 1.79 -7.89
N VAL A 112 -6.83 1.99 -8.77
CA VAL A 112 -7.03 3.25 -9.49
C VAL A 112 -7.63 4.27 -8.53
N THR A 113 -6.82 5.21 -8.11
CA THR A 113 -7.13 6.18 -7.04
C THR A 113 -8.36 7.04 -7.35
N ASP A 114 -8.58 7.38 -8.61
CA ASP A 114 -9.74 8.19 -9.05
C ASP A 114 -11.07 7.45 -8.92
N ARG A 115 -11.08 6.11 -8.92
CA ARG A 115 -12.28 5.29 -8.68
C ARG A 115 -12.52 5.03 -7.19
N LEU A 116 -11.46 5.04 -6.38
CA LEU A 116 -11.53 4.70 -4.95
C LEU A 116 -11.75 5.91 -4.05
N LEU A 117 -11.30 7.09 -4.48
CA LEU A 117 -11.33 8.31 -3.70
C LEU A 117 -12.01 9.42 -4.49
N PRO A 118 -12.82 10.28 -3.84
CA PRO A 118 -13.40 11.45 -4.49
C PRO A 118 -12.29 12.44 -4.86
N MET A 119 -11.84 12.38 -6.11
CA MET A 119 -10.79 13.27 -6.61
C MET A 119 -11.37 14.60 -7.02
N VAL A 120 -10.88 15.69 -6.42
CA VAL A 120 -11.22 17.04 -6.83
C VAL A 120 -10.25 17.50 -7.92
N LYS A 121 -10.72 17.52 -9.16
CA LYS A 121 -9.95 18.03 -10.29
C LYS A 121 -10.01 19.56 -10.32
N LYS A 122 -8.92 20.22 -9.92
CA LYS A 122 -8.77 21.68 -10.08
C LYS A 122 -8.38 21.99 -11.50
N GLN A 123 -9.20 22.78 -12.16
CA GLN A 123 -8.90 23.31 -13.50
C GLN A 123 -8.52 24.79 -13.36
N TYR A 124 -7.51 25.21 -14.08
CA TYR A 124 -7.03 26.59 -14.12
C TYR A 124 -7.12 27.10 -15.57
N ALA A 125 -7.54 28.34 -15.77
CA ALA A 125 -7.40 29.01 -17.04
C ALA A 125 -5.91 29.24 -17.36
N PHE A 126 -5.56 29.42 -18.61
CA PHE A 126 -4.17 29.52 -19.06
C PHE A 126 -3.37 30.55 -18.24
N LEU A 127 -3.88 31.75 -18.04
CA LEU A 127 -3.20 32.82 -17.28
C LEU A 127 -3.16 32.51 -15.75
N GLU A 128 -4.16 31.84 -15.23
CA GLU A 128 -4.23 31.45 -13.81
C GLU A 128 -3.27 30.29 -13.48
N SER A 129 -2.86 29.53 -14.48
CA SER A 129 -1.94 28.40 -14.29
C SER A 129 -0.55 28.85 -13.85
N PHE A 130 -0.09 30.05 -14.28
CA PHE A 130 1.24 30.56 -13.91
C PHE A 130 1.37 30.84 -12.40
N PRO A 131 0.51 31.67 -11.77
CA PRO A 131 0.62 31.89 -10.33
C PRO A 131 0.32 30.61 -9.52
N ALA A 132 -0.58 29.75 -9.98
CA ALA A 132 -0.85 28.46 -9.35
C ALA A 132 0.38 27.52 -9.41
N GLY A 133 1.06 27.46 -10.55
CA GLY A 133 2.30 26.69 -10.73
C GLY A 133 3.44 27.20 -9.85
N VAL A 134 3.66 28.52 -9.81
CA VAL A 134 4.67 29.14 -8.93
C VAL A 134 4.37 28.85 -7.46
N SER A 135 3.11 29.02 -7.04
CA SER A 135 2.68 28.72 -5.67
C SER A 135 2.92 27.24 -5.30
N LEU A 136 2.57 26.33 -6.20
CA LEU A 136 2.82 24.90 -6.03
C LEU A 136 4.32 24.60 -5.95
N GLY A 137 5.12 25.17 -6.83
CA GLY A 137 6.58 25.03 -6.83
C GLY A 137 7.21 25.48 -5.52
N VAL A 138 6.85 26.67 -5.04
CA VAL A 138 7.33 27.20 -3.74
C VAL A 138 6.90 26.31 -2.59
N LYS A 139 5.64 25.83 -2.58
CA LYS A 139 5.14 24.91 -1.55
C LYS A 139 5.92 23.59 -1.54
N THR A 140 6.19 23.05 -2.72
CA THR A 140 6.96 21.81 -2.88
C THR A 140 8.39 21.99 -2.41
N LEU A 141 9.07 23.08 -2.81
CA LEU A 141 10.42 23.38 -2.35
C LEU A 141 10.50 23.58 -0.82
N LYS A 142 9.54 24.29 -0.24
CA LYS A 142 9.46 24.43 1.23
C LYS A 142 9.28 23.07 1.89
N GLY A 143 8.50 22.17 1.31
CA GLY A 143 8.36 20.78 1.78
C GLY A 143 9.68 20.02 1.73
N TYR A 144 10.42 20.09 0.63
CA TYR A 144 11.74 19.45 0.51
C TYR A 144 12.75 19.99 1.52
N VAL A 145 12.86 21.32 1.65
CA VAL A 145 13.74 21.94 2.64
C VAL A 145 13.35 21.55 4.06
N GLY A 146 12.05 21.53 4.39
CA GLY A 146 11.54 21.04 5.66
C GLY A 146 11.92 19.59 5.95
N ASN A 147 11.82 18.72 4.94
CA ASN A 147 12.19 17.31 5.05
C ASN A 147 13.70 17.09 5.17
N MET A 148 14.52 17.94 4.55
CA MET A 148 15.99 17.89 4.69
C MET A 148 16.45 18.04 6.15
N LYS A 149 15.70 18.78 6.97
CA LYS A 149 15.97 18.88 8.42
C LYS A 149 16.02 17.50 9.09
N TYR A 150 15.14 16.57 8.67
CA TYR A 150 15.12 15.21 9.22
C TYR A 150 16.30 14.36 8.73
N LEU A 151 16.80 14.60 7.52
CA LEU A 151 17.96 13.91 6.98
C LEU A 151 19.23 14.21 7.80
N PHE A 152 19.36 15.42 8.33
CA PHE A 152 20.49 15.84 9.18
C PHE A 152 20.29 15.51 10.66
N SER A 153 19.18 14.87 11.06
CA SER A 153 19.01 14.33 12.41
C SER A 153 19.84 13.05 12.59
N LYS A 154 20.21 12.72 13.84
CA LYS A 154 20.95 11.49 14.16
C LYS A 154 20.23 10.22 13.66
N GLU A 155 18.92 10.19 13.76
CA GLU A 155 18.06 9.08 13.36
C GLU A 155 17.90 9.04 11.85
N GLY A 156 17.71 10.18 11.20
CA GLY A 156 17.66 10.29 9.74
C GLY A 156 18.98 9.91 9.09
N ALA A 157 20.11 10.32 9.66
CA ALA A 157 21.44 9.95 9.18
C ALA A 157 21.71 8.43 9.25
N LYS A 158 21.14 7.73 10.25
CA LYS A 158 21.22 6.26 10.33
C LYS A 158 20.37 5.57 9.24
N GLN A 159 19.23 6.16 8.88
CA GLN A 159 18.37 5.65 7.79
C GLN A 159 18.94 6.00 6.41
N LEU A 160 19.74 7.04 6.32
CA LEU A 160 20.60 7.35 5.16
C LEU A 160 21.80 6.41 5.04
N GLY A 161 21.76 5.21 5.60
CA GLY A 161 22.70 4.12 5.25
C GLY A 161 22.92 3.97 3.73
N GLY A 162 22.19 4.78 2.99
CA GLY A 162 22.16 4.91 1.56
C GLY A 162 23.37 5.55 0.90
N PHE A 163 24.15 6.39 1.53
CA PHE A 163 25.34 6.92 0.81
C PHE A 163 26.36 5.82 0.56
N GLY A 164 26.60 4.96 1.54
CA GLY A 164 27.44 3.76 1.35
C GLY A 164 26.79 2.75 0.40
N THR A 165 25.45 2.56 0.53
CA THR A 165 24.69 1.64 -0.33
C THR A 165 24.57 2.19 -1.76
N ILE A 166 24.31 3.49 -1.94
CA ILE A 166 24.32 4.13 -3.26
C ILE A 166 25.75 4.06 -3.85
N GLY A 167 26.78 4.33 -3.06
CA GLY A 167 28.16 4.17 -3.49
C GLY A 167 28.52 2.75 -3.91
N SER A 168 27.95 1.73 -3.25
CA SER A 168 28.20 0.32 -3.60
C SER A 168 27.47 -0.15 -4.87
N ILE A 169 26.49 0.60 -5.37
CA ILE A 169 25.81 0.32 -6.64
C ILE A 169 26.71 0.74 -7.82
N PHE A 170 27.57 1.74 -7.61
CA PHE A 170 28.50 2.17 -8.66
C PHE A 170 29.71 1.23 -8.72
N PRO A 171 30.21 0.92 -9.93
CA PRO A 171 31.39 0.08 -10.09
C PRO A 171 32.62 0.75 -9.44
N ALA A 172 33.54 -0.07 -8.93
CA ALA A 172 34.78 0.41 -8.29
C ALA A 172 35.67 1.25 -9.24
N THR A 173 35.52 1.03 -10.54
CA THR A 173 36.14 1.85 -11.60
C THR A 173 35.05 2.64 -12.31
N TRP A 174 35.29 3.93 -12.57
CA TRP A 174 34.34 4.80 -13.23
C TRP A 174 34.05 4.33 -14.66
N ASP A 175 32.78 4.04 -14.94
CA ASP A 175 32.28 3.66 -16.25
C ASP A 175 31.13 4.59 -16.66
N TRP A 176 31.34 5.39 -17.69
CA TRP A 176 30.35 6.34 -18.20
C TRP A 176 29.09 5.67 -18.75
N HIS A 177 29.22 4.51 -19.39
CA HIS A 177 28.09 3.78 -19.94
C HIS A 177 27.18 3.30 -18.82
N GLN A 178 27.74 2.70 -17.78
CA GLN A 178 27.00 2.21 -16.63
C GLN A 178 26.40 3.34 -15.79
N PHE A 179 27.12 4.47 -15.66
CA PHE A 179 26.60 5.67 -15.00
C PHE A 179 25.32 6.18 -15.68
N TRP A 180 25.33 6.37 -17.00
CA TRP A 180 24.16 6.83 -17.74
C TRP A 180 23.02 5.82 -17.74
N TYR A 181 23.33 4.54 -17.83
CA TYR A 181 22.33 3.47 -17.74
C TYR A 181 21.59 3.44 -16.40
N MET A 182 22.26 3.78 -15.29
CA MET A 182 21.68 3.80 -13.94
C MET A 182 20.97 5.11 -13.61
N THR A 183 21.27 6.20 -14.31
CA THR A 183 20.69 7.54 -14.05
C THR A 183 19.59 7.92 -15.02
N ALA A 184 19.40 7.21 -16.11
CA ALA A 184 18.33 7.38 -17.09
C ALA A 184 17.05 6.64 -16.67
#